data_286f7edd8425be784c6bc12c125c5278
#
_entry.id   286f7edd8425be784c6bc12c125c5278
#
_cell.length_a   1.000
_cell.length_b   1.000
_cell.length_c   1.000
_cell.angle_alpha   90.00
_cell.angle_beta   90.00
_cell.angle_gamma   90.00
#
_symmetry.space_group_name_H-M   'P 1'
#
loop_
_entity.id
_entity.type
_entity.pdbx_description
1 polymer ?
#
loop_
_entity_poly.entity_id
_entity_poly.type
_entity_poly.pdbx_seq_one_letter_code
_entity_poly.pdbx_strand_id
1 'polypeptide(L)'
;MRGVALAATVLAVLSAGAAKAADTLDNQATIRGCITAAAKVYRLPPAVLVILLNVERGSLGRVSPNTNGTVDIGPIQVNQIWLPELAAHWGASIADTYRALRDNFCANVEAGAWILRRGLDEAPGDFWEGVGYYHSHTPEHKARYLRNVLRQVLRLRTLVEQEDTSTQPHVAQVTAPPLAP
;
A
#
# COMPACT_ATOMS: atom_id res chain seq x y z
N MET A 1 -5.77 54.20 -11.30
CA MET A 1 -5.83 53.28 -10.16
C MET A 1 -6.16 51.86 -10.66
N ARG A 2 -5.22 51.16 -11.30
CA ARG A 2 -5.41 49.81 -11.87
C ARG A 2 -4.15 48.93 -11.69
N GLY A 3 -3.62 48.80 -10.48
CA GLY A 3 -2.35 48.09 -10.25
C GLY A 3 -2.29 47.15 -9.04
N VAL A 4 -3.35 47.08 -8.21
CA VAL A 4 -3.28 46.33 -6.94
C VAL A 4 -3.94 44.95 -6.96
N ALA A 5 -4.77 44.65 -7.95
CA ALA A 5 -5.54 43.40 -8.00
C ALA A 5 -4.74 42.15 -8.46
N LEU A 6 -3.64 42.30 -9.22
CA LEU A 6 -2.89 41.15 -9.75
C LEU A 6 -1.97 40.48 -8.72
N ALA A 7 -1.41 41.26 -7.78
CA ALA A 7 -0.45 40.72 -6.81
C ALA A 7 -1.10 39.81 -5.75
N ALA A 8 -2.33 40.13 -5.34
CA ALA A 8 -3.05 39.34 -4.34
C ALA A 8 -3.48 37.93 -4.86
N THR A 9 -3.80 37.83 -6.14
CA THR A 9 -4.26 36.57 -6.74
C THR A 9 -3.11 35.55 -6.91
N VAL A 10 -1.90 36.02 -7.23
CA VAL A 10 -0.72 35.17 -7.37
C VAL A 10 -0.25 34.62 -6.02
N LEU A 11 -0.32 35.42 -4.95
CA LEU A 11 0.09 34.97 -3.61
C LEU A 11 -0.87 33.90 -3.06
N ALA A 12 -2.19 34.02 -3.32
CA ALA A 12 -3.18 33.06 -2.86
C ALA A 12 -3.04 31.68 -3.56
N VAL A 13 -2.67 31.66 -4.84
CA VAL A 13 -2.46 30.42 -5.58
C VAL A 13 -1.19 29.69 -5.11
N LEU A 14 -0.11 30.41 -4.79
CA LEU A 14 1.12 29.82 -4.28
C LEU A 14 0.95 29.22 -2.87
N SER A 15 0.16 29.87 -2.00
CA SER A 15 -0.10 29.38 -0.64
C SER A 15 -0.98 28.13 -0.63
N ALA A 16 -1.99 28.03 -1.50
CA ALA A 16 -2.84 26.84 -1.64
C ALA A 16 -2.07 25.63 -2.19
N GLY A 17 -1.14 25.86 -3.10
CA GLY A 17 -0.26 24.81 -3.64
C GLY A 17 0.68 24.23 -2.57
N ALA A 18 1.28 25.08 -1.75
CA ALA A 18 2.18 24.68 -0.68
C ALA A 18 1.45 23.89 0.44
N ALA A 19 0.26 24.31 0.84
CA ALA A 19 -0.56 23.60 1.82
C ALA A 19 -0.95 22.21 1.32
N LYS A 20 -1.41 22.09 0.09
CA LYS A 20 -1.78 20.80 -0.51
C LYS A 20 -0.58 19.85 -0.65
N ALA A 21 0.60 20.36 -0.96
CA ALA A 21 1.83 19.56 -1.01
C ALA A 21 2.24 19.06 0.37
N ALA A 22 2.14 19.90 1.41
CA ALA A 22 2.43 19.51 2.79
C ALA A 22 1.47 18.41 3.27
N ASP A 23 0.16 18.55 3.07
CA ASP A 23 -0.85 17.53 3.42
C ASP A 23 -0.59 16.19 2.70
N THR A 24 -0.15 16.24 1.45
CA THR A 24 0.17 15.04 0.67
C THR A 24 1.40 14.31 1.24
N LEU A 25 2.44 15.05 1.62
CA LEU A 25 3.65 14.48 2.21
C LEU A 25 3.38 13.87 3.59
N ASP A 26 2.58 14.54 4.43
CA ASP A 26 2.17 14.03 5.74
C ASP A 26 1.36 12.74 5.62
N ASN A 27 0.41 12.71 4.69
CA ASN A 27 -0.37 11.50 4.40
C ASN A 27 0.52 10.34 3.90
N GLN A 28 1.49 10.61 3.03
CA GLN A 28 2.42 9.57 2.56
C GLN A 28 3.33 9.06 3.70
N ALA A 29 3.79 9.94 4.58
CA ALA A 29 4.58 9.56 5.75
C ALA A 29 3.76 8.66 6.70
N THR A 30 2.50 9.02 6.95
CA THR A 30 1.56 8.24 7.77
C THR A 30 1.32 6.85 7.15
N ILE A 31 1.00 6.77 5.86
CA ILE A 31 0.80 5.50 5.13
C ILE A 31 2.02 4.58 5.27
N ARG A 32 3.21 5.12 5.02
CA ARG A 32 4.47 4.39 5.14
C ARG A 32 4.73 3.93 6.57
N GLY A 33 4.45 4.77 7.56
CA GLY A 33 4.57 4.45 8.97
C GLY A 33 3.68 3.27 9.38
N CYS A 34 2.40 3.26 8.96
CA CYS A 34 1.47 2.17 9.25
C CYS A 34 1.93 0.84 8.63
N ILE A 35 2.36 0.86 7.36
CA ILE A 35 2.85 -0.34 6.67
C ILE A 35 4.09 -0.90 7.38
N THR A 36 5.05 -0.04 7.73
CA THR A 36 6.29 -0.44 8.41
C THR A 36 6.00 -0.99 9.81
N ALA A 37 5.10 -0.37 10.56
CA ALA A 37 4.71 -0.82 11.90
C ALA A 37 4.04 -2.20 11.84
N ALA A 38 3.04 -2.39 10.97
CA ALA A 38 2.37 -3.67 10.79
C ALA A 38 3.35 -4.77 10.34
N ALA A 39 4.19 -4.49 9.36
CA ALA A 39 5.21 -5.42 8.88
C ALA A 39 6.16 -5.86 9.99
N LYS A 40 6.59 -4.93 10.84
CA LYS A 40 7.47 -5.22 11.98
C LYS A 40 6.78 -6.14 13.00
N VAL A 41 5.54 -5.84 13.39
CA VAL A 41 4.78 -6.63 14.37
C VAL A 41 4.61 -8.07 13.92
N TYR A 42 4.25 -8.28 12.64
CA TYR A 42 3.97 -9.60 12.10
C TYR A 42 5.17 -10.25 11.38
N ARG A 43 6.38 -9.67 11.50
CA ARG A 43 7.63 -10.20 10.90
C ARG A 43 7.48 -10.45 9.40
N LEU A 44 6.95 -9.45 8.69
CA LEU A 44 6.73 -9.47 7.25
C LEU A 44 7.68 -8.48 6.56
N PRO A 45 8.12 -8.74 5.33
CA PRO A 45 8.72 -7.68 4.51
C PRO A 45 7.69 -6.58 4.23
N PRO A 46 7.98 -5.28 4.48
CA PRO A 46 7.02 -4.21 4.19
C PRO A 46 6.53 -4.20 2.74
N ALA A 47 7.38 -4.61 1.80
CA ALA A 47 7.05 -4.69 0.38
C ALA A 47 5.86 -5.61 0.10
N VAL A 48 5.67 -6.71 0.86
CA VAL A 48 4.54 -7.60 0.64
C VAL A 48 3.21 -6.92 0.92
N LEU A 49 3.13 -6.10 1.98
CA LEU A 49 1.91 -5.33 2.29
C LEU A 49 1.62 -4.28 1.22
N VAL A 50 2.65 -3.63 0.67
CA VAL A 50 2.51 -2.71 -0.48
C VAL A 50 1.96 -3.47 -1.69
N ILE A 51 2.46 -4.67 -1.97
CA ILE A 51 1.99 -5.52 -3.06
C ILE A 51 0.51 -5.87 -2.86
N LEU A 52 0.12 -6.34 -1.66
CA LEU A 52 -1.27 -6.69 -1.35
C LEU A 52 -2.20 -5.48 -1.52
N LEU A 53 -1.86 -4.31 -0.99
CA LEU A 53 -2.63 -3.08 -1.19
C LEU A 53 -2.85 -2.76 -2.68
N ASN A 54 -1.83 -3.00 -3.53
CA ASN A 54 -1.94 -2.81 -4.97
C ASN A 54 -2.72 -3.91 -5.70
N VAL A 55 -2.80 -5.12 -5.14
CA VAL A 55 -3.63 -6.21 -5.66
C VAL A 55 -5.10 -6.00 -5.31
N GLU A 56 -5.37 -5.70 -4.04
CA GLU A 56 -6.72 -5.59 -3.48
C GLU A 56 -7.45 -4.31 -3.93
N ARG A 57 -6.74 -3.18 -4.08
CA ARG A 57 -7.25 -1.90 -4.62
C ARG A 57 -8.48 -1.35 -3.90
N GLY A 58 -8.64 -1.69 -2.62
CA GLY A 58 -9.69 -1.12 -1.80
C GLY A 58 -9.44 0.35 -1.45
N SER A 59 -10.39 0.98 -0.77
CA SER A 59 -10.30 2.37 -0.34
C SER A 59 -10.87 2.55 1.06
N LEU A 60 -10.37 3.52 1.81
CA LEU A 60 -10.98 3.92 3.08
C LEU A 60 -12.44 4.33 2.90
N GLY A 61 -13.27 4.03 3.88
CA GLY A 61 -14.69 4.34 3.89
C GLY A 61 -15.56 3.45 3.01
N ARG A 62 -14.96 2.48 2.29
CA ARG A 62 -15.68 1.63 1.33
C ARG A 62 -15.66 0.16 1.71
N VAL A 63 -16.69 -0.54 1.25
CA VAL A 63 -16.82 -2.00 1.28
C VAL A 63 -17.17 -2.50 -0.10
N SER A 64 -16.69 -3.69 -0.46
CA SER A 64 -16.90 -4.34 -1.75
C SER A 64 -17.73 -5.60 -1.54
N PRO A 65 -18.97 -5.70 -2.09
CA PRO A 65 -19.77 -6.91 -1.98
C PRO A 65 -19.21 -8.04 -2.83
N ASN A 66 -19.23 -9.25 -2.29
CA ASN A 66 -18.85 -10.48 -2.97
C ASN A 66 -20.07 -11.25 -3.45
N THR A 67 -19.90 -12.09 -4.46
CA THR A 67 -21.00 -12.89 -5.04
C THR A 67 -21.55 -13.95 -4.07
N ASN A 68 -20.79 -14.30 -3.02
CA ASN A 68 -21.18 -15.24 -1.97
C ASN A 68 -21.91 -14.57 -0.78
N GLY A 69 -22.27 -13.29 -0.90
CA GLY A 69 -22.98 -12.54 0.13
C GLY A 69 -22.09 -11.97 1.24
N THR A 70 -20.75 -12.17 1.21
CA THR A 70 -19.82 -11.49 2.11
C THR A 70 -19.42 -10.13 1.55
N VAL A 71 -18.73 -9.31 2.38
CA VAL A 71 -18.10 -8.07 1.92
C VAL A 71 -16.63 -8.03 2.29
N ASP A 72 -15.84 -7.35 1.46
CA ASP A 72 -14.45 -6.99 1.73
C ASP A 72 -14.35 -5.53 2.14
N ILE A 73 -13.54 -5.24 3.16
CA ILE A 73 -13.57 -3.97 3.88
C ILE A 73 -12.23 -3.23 3.74
N GLY A 74 -12.30 -1.98 3.30
CA GLY A 74 -11.19 -1.03 3.33
C GLY A 74 -10.06 -1.30 2.34
N PRO A 75 -8.90 -0.64 2.48
CA PRO A 75 -7.81 -0.61 1.50
C PRO A 75 -7.24 -1.99 1.12
N ILE A 76 -7.02 -2.89 2.08
CA ILE A 76 -6.43 -4.22 1.86
C ILE A 76 -7.49 -5.32 1.74
N GLN A 77 -8.79 -4.93 1.63
CA GLN A 77 -9.94 -5.78 1.36
C GLN A 77 -10.08 -6.94 2.35
N VAL A 78 -10.09 -6.62 3.65
CA VAL A 78 -10.34 -7.62 4.70
C VAL A 78 -11.76 -8.14 4.61
N ASN A 79 -11.93 -9.45 4.36
CA ASN A 79 -13.26 -10.04 4.31
C ASN A 79 -13.94 -10.04 5.69
N GLN A 80 -15.24 -9.76 5.73
CA GLN A 80 -16.03 -9.69 6.97
C GLN A 80 -16.01 -10.96 7.82
N ILE A 81 -15.68 -12.13 7.23
CA ILE A 81 -15.57 -13.39 7.97
C ILE A 81 -14.52 -13.32 9.08
N TRP A 82 -13.52 -12.44 8.95
CA TRP A 82 -12.46 -12.25 9.93
C TRP A 82 -12.88 -11.37 11.13
N LEU A 83 -14.03 -10.69 11.06
CA LEU A 83 -14.46 -9.77 12.11
C LEU A 83 -14.49 -10.38 13.52
N PRO A 84 -15.02 -11.60 13.74
CA PRO A 84 -15.05 -12.18 15.10
C PRO A 84 -13.64 -12.41 15.66
N GLU A 85 -12.73 -12.95 14.85
CA GLU A 85 -11.37 -13.24 15.28
C GLU A 85 -10.53 -11.97 15.48
N LEU A 86 -10.68 -10.97 14.60
CA LEU A 86 -10.03 -9.67 14.75
C LEU A 86 -10.56 -8.91 15.96
N ALA A 87 -11.87 -8.96 16.22
CA ALA A 87 -12.47 -8.35 17.41
C ALA A 87 -11.91 -8.97 18.70
N ALA A 88 -11.77 -10.29 18.74
CA ALA A 88 -11.13 -10.98 19.85
C ALA A 88 -9.64 -10.62 19.98
N HIS A 89 -8.91 -10.56 18.86
CA HIS A 89 -7.49 -10.19 18.80
C HIS A 89 -7.22 -8.76 19.30
N TRP A 90 -8.09 -7.82 18.95
CA TRP A 90 -7.98 -6.42 19.38
C TRP A 90 -8.64 -6.10 20.72
N GLY A 91 -9.37 -7.06 21.34
CA GLY A 91 -10.16 -6.81 22.55
C GLY A 91 -11.26 -5.77 22.32
N ALA A 92 -11.86 -5.75 21.13
CA ALA A 92 -12.85 -4.76 20.70
C ALA A 92 -14.20 -5.42 20.38
N SER A 93 -15.27 -4.62 20.25
CA SER A 93 -16.53 -5.12 19.72
C SER A 93 -16.45 -5.38 18.20
N ILE A 94 -17.29 -6.28 17.67
CA ILE A 94 -17.40 -6.52 16.22
C ILE A 94 -17.72 -5.22 15.47
N ALA A 95 -18.60 -4.38 16.04
CA ALA A 95 -18.99 -3.11 15.44
C ALA A 95 -17.83 -2.10 15.39
N ASP A 96 -17.00 -2.03 16.45
CA ASP A 96 -15.81 -1.17 16.48
C ASP A 96 -14.73 -1.69 15.53
N THR A 97 -14.52 -3.00 15.49
CA THR A 97 -13.61 -3.66 14.55
C THR A 97 -14.00 -3.37 13.10
N TYR A 98 -15.28 -3.49 12.76
CA TYR A 98 -15.78 -3.15 11.44
C TYR A 98 -15.51 -1.69 11.09
N ARG A 99 -15.81 -0.74 12.01
CA ARG A 99 -15.53 0.68 11.79
C ARG A 99 -14.04 0.95 11.61
N ALA A 100 -13.20 0.34 12.44
CA ALA A 100 -11.75 0.47 12.34
C ALA A 100 -11.23 -0.04 10.99
N LEU A 101 -11.68 -1.21 10.53
CA LEU A 101 -11.30 -1.74 9.22
C LEU A 101 -11.73 -0.84 8.08
N ARG A 102 -12.92 -0.23 8.15
CA ARG A 102 -13.44 0.61 7.09
C ARG A 102 -12.77 1.97 7.03
N ASP A 103 -12.56 2.61 8.20
CA ASP A 103 -12.29 4.04 8.28
C ASP A 103 -10.87 4.39 8.75
N ASN A 104 -10.08 3.41 9.19
CA ASN A 104 -8.72 3.61 9.67
C ASN A 104 -7.71 2.81 8.85
N PHE A 105 -6.84 3.51 8.12
CA PHE A 105 -5.85 2.87 7.25
C PHE A 105 -4.89 1.97 8.03
N CYS A 106 -4.38 2.43 9.18
CA CYS A 106 -3.43 1.64 9.97
C CYS A 106 -4.05 0.36 10.51
N ALA A 107 -5.29 0.43 11.02
CA ALA A 107 -6.01 -0.74 11.50
C ALA A 107 -6.30 -1.74 10.36
N ASN A 108 -6.67 -1.23 9.18
CA ASN A 108 -6.93 -2.08 8.03
C ASN A 108 -5.67 -2.81 7.54
N VAL A 109 -4.53 -2.10 7.44
CA VAL A 109 -3.24 -2.70 7.05
C VAL A 109 -2.73 -3.67 8.12
N GLU A 110 -2.91 -3.35 9.40
CA GLU A 110 -2.55 -4.23 10.51
C GLU A 110 -3.34 -5.55 10.45
N ALA A 111 -4.67 -5.48 10.24
CA ALA A 111 -5.50 -6.67 10.05
C ALA A 111 -5.04 -7.51 8.85
N GLY A 112 -4.73 -6.88 7.73
CA GLY A 112 -4.18 -7.58 6.56
C GLY A 112 -2.85 -8.27 6.86
N ALA A 113 -1.98 -7.62 7.61
CA ALA A 113 -0.70 -8.21 8.04
C ALA A 113 -0.91 -9.41 8.98
N TRP A 114 -1.86 -9.32 9.91
CA TRP A 114 -2.24 -10.41 10.79
C TRP A 114 -2.78 -11.62 10.01
N ILE A 115 -3.70 -11.40 9.07
CA ILE A 115 -4.26 -12.46 8.21
C ILE A 115 -3.15 -13.11 7.36
N LEU A 116 -2.27 -12.30 6.74
CA LEU A 116 -1.14 -12.82 5.98
C LEU A 116 -0.22 -13.67 6.84
N ARG A 117 0.09 -13.22 8.06
CA ARG A 117 0.93 -13.99 8.98
C ARG A 117 0.32 -15.36 9.28
N ARG A 118 -0.98 -15.43 9.52
CA ARG A 118 -1.69 -16.71 9.71
C ARG A 118 -1.53 -17.63 8.51
N GLY A 119 -1.77 -17.13 7.29
CA GLY A 119 -1.57 -17.91 6.08
C GLY A 119 -0.14 -18.43 5.92
N LEU A 120 0.87 -17.62 6.29
CA LEU A 120 2.26 -18.05 6.28
C LEU A 120 2.59 -19.09 7.36
N ASP A 121 1.93 -19.02 8.52
CA ASP A 121 2.08 -20.01 9.59
C ASP A 121 1.42 -21.35 9.25
N GLU A 122 0.37 -21.34 8.41
CA GLU A 122 -0.29 -22.54 7.87
C GLU A 122 0.55 -23.23 6.77
N ALA A 123 1.49 -22.51 6.14
CA ALA A 123 2.34 -23.01 5.06
C ALA A 123 3.84 -22.87 5.42
N PRO A 124 4.33 -23.57 6.46
CA PRO A 124 5.71 -23.42 6.90
C PRO A 124 6.71 -23.84 5.81
N GLY A 125 7.60 -22.91 5.44
CA GLY A 125 8.60 -23.14 4.39
C GLY A 125 8.14 -22.81 2.97
N ASP A 126 6.84 -22.56 2.72
CA ASP A 126 6.32 -22.11 1.43
C ASP A 126 5.67 -20.72 1.55
N PHE A 127 6.49 -19.70 1.30
CA PHE A 127 6.03 -18.31 1.34
C PHE A 127 4.88 -18.02 0.37
N TRP A 128 4.96 -18.56 -0.84
CA TRP A 128 3.94 -18.28 -1.86
C TRP A 128 2.63 -18.99 -1.57
N GLU A 129 2.67 -20.19 -1.03
CA GLU A 129 1.49 -20.88 -0.55
C GLU A 129 0.77 -20.07 0.54
N GLY A 130 1.53 -19.58 1.54
CA GLY A 130 0.99 -18.72 2.60
C GLY A 130 0.42 -17.40 2.09
N VAL A 131 1.06 -16.75 1.11
CA VAL A 131 0.51 -15.58 0.42
C VAL A 131 -0.79 -15.93 -0.32
N GLY A 132 -0.87 -17.12 -0.89
CA GLY A 132 -2.09 -17.60 -1.54
C GLY A 132 -3.25 -17.78 -0.57
N TYR A 133 -2.98 -18.25 0.64
CA TYR A 133 -3.97 -18.45 1.71
C TYR A 133 -4.56 -17.13 2.24
N TYR A 134 -3.86 -16.01 2.06
CA TYR A 134 -4.46 -14.71 2.33
C TYR A 134 -5.80 -14.53 1.62
N HIS A 135 -5.92 -15.02 0.40
CA HIS A 135 -7.12 -14.88 -0.42
C HIS A 135 -8.04 -16.12 -0.37
N SER A 136 -7.50 -17.33 -0.49
CA SER A 136 -8.30 -18.54 -0.53
C SER A 136 -7.46 -19.81 -0.40
N HIS A 137 -8.02 -20.82 0.26
CA HIS A 137 -7.48 -22.17 0.27
C HIS A 137 -7.90 -22.98 -1.00
N THR A 138 -8.90 -22.51 -1.74
CA THR A 138 -9.34 -23.16 -2.98
C THR A 138 -8.25 -23.01 -4.06
N PRO A 139 -7.73 -24.13 -4.63
CA PRO A 139 -6.57 -24.10 -5.52
C PRO A 139 -6.70 -23.14 -6.70
N GLU A 140 -7.87 -23.11 -7.36
CA GLU A 140 -8.12 -22.28 -8.54
C GLU A 140 -8.14 -20.78 -8.18
N HIS A 141 -8.76 -20.42 -7.06
CA HIS A 141 -8.81 -19.03 -6.55
C HIS A 141 -7.43 -18.58 -6.13
N LYS A 142 -6.72 -19.39 -5.35
CA LYS A 142 -5.35 -19.18 -4.93
C LYS A 142 -4.41 -18.97 -6.12
N ALA A 143 -4.43 -19.85 -7.09
CA ALA A 143 -3.59 -19.76 -8.29
C ALA A 143 -3.87 -18.46 -9.09
N ARG A 144 -5.13 -18.05 -9.20
CA ARG A 144 -5.51 -16.79 -9.85
C ARG A 144 -4.97 -15.60 -9.05
N TYR A 145 -5.12 -15.62 -7.74
CA TYR A 145 -4.62 -14.58 -6.84
C TYR A 145 -3.10 -14.43 -6.94
N LEU A 146 -2.35 -15.52 -6.85
CA LEU A 146 -0.90 -15.51 -6.97
C LEU A 146 -0.41 -14.96 -8.30
N ARG A 147 -1.12 -15.20 -9.41
CA ARG A 147 -0.80 -14.56 -10.71
C ARG A 147 -0.99 -13.03 -10.64
N ASN A 148 -1.98 -12.53 -9.90
CA ASN A 148 -2.17 -11.10 -9.70
C ASN A 148 -1.04 -10.51 -8.84
N VAL A 149 -0.68 -11.19 -7.75
CA VAL A 149 0.44 -10.82 -6.88
C VAL A 149 1.74 -10.75 -7.69
N LEU A 150 2.06 -11.78 -8.47
CA LEU A 150 3.28 -11.80 -9.29
C LEU A 150 3.32 -10.65 -10.30
N ARG A 151 2.20 -10.33 -10.96
CA ARG A 151 2.13 -9.17 -11.86
C ARG A 151 2.46 -7.86 -11.16
N GLN A 152 2.01 -7.68 -9.90
CA GLN A 152 2.34 -6.48 -9.12
C GLN A 152 3.81 -6.46 -8.69
N VAL A 153 4.38 -7.61 -8.32
CA VAL A 153 5.82 -7.74 -8.02
C VAL A 153 6.65 -7.27 -9.21
N LEU A 154 6.36 -7.79 -10.40
CA LEU A 154 7.09 -7.44 -11.62
C LEU A 154 6.94 -5.95 -11.97
N ARG A 155 5.72 -5.41 -11.84
CA ARG A 155 5.46 -3.98 -12.09
C ARG A 155 6.25 -3.07 -11.13
N LEU A 156 6.24 -3.38 -9.83
CA LEU A 156 6.96 -2.58 -8.84
C LEU A 156 8.47 -2.66 -9.04
N ARG A 157 9.00 -3.84 -9.39
CA ARG A 157 10.40 -4.01 -9.75
C ARG A 157 10.81 -3.10 -10.91
N THR A 158 10.03 -3.08 -12.00
CA THR A 158 10.30 -2.21 -13.15
C THR A 158 10.31 -0.73 -12.77
N LEU A 159 9.40 -0.29 -11.87
CA LEU A 159 9.38 1.10 -11.41
C LEU A 159 10.64 1.47 -10.62
N VAL A 160 11.10 0.60 -9.73
CA VAL A 160 12.34 0.80 -8.97
C VAL A 160 13.56 0.87 -9.92
N GLU A 161 13.66 -0.04 -10.87
CA GLU A 161 14.74 -0.06 -11.86
C GLU A 161 14.77 1.22 -12.73
N GLN A 162 13.59 1.80 -13.05
CA GLN A 162 13.48 3.06 -13.78
C GLN A 162 13.89 4.27 -12.92
N GLU A 163 13.53 4.30 -11.65
CA GLU A 163 13.95 5.37 -10.72
C GLU A 163 15.46 5.36 -10.52
N ASP A 164 16.08 4.20 -10.33
CA ASP A 164 17.52 4.06 -10.18
C ASP A 164 18.28 4.56 -11.42
N THR A 165 17.78 4.25 -12.62
CA THR A 165 18.39 4.71 -13.89
C THR A 165 18.22 6.22 -14.11
N SER A 166 17.13 6.80 -13.65
CA SER A 166 16.88 8.25 -13.77
C SER A 166 17.67 9.09 -12.76
N THR A 167 18.12 8.48 -11.68
CA THR A 167 18.84 9.15 -10.59
C THR A 167 20.36 9.06 -10.75
N GLN A 168 20.88 8.25 -11.70
CA GLN A 168 22.32 8.23 -12.01
C GLN A 168 22.72 9.55 -12.68
N PRO A 169 23.65 10.32 -12.08
CA PRO A 169 24.17 11.53 -12.74
C PRO A 169 24.83 11.12 -14.06
N HIS A 170 24.43 11.81 -15.12
CA HIS A 170 25.08 11.70 -16.44
C HIS A 170 26.55 12.10 -16.25
N VAL A 171 27.43 11.12 -16.07
CA VAL A 171 28.88 11.36 -16.12
C VAL A 171 29.17 11.80 -17.53
N ALA A 172 29.23 13.13 -17.73
CA ALA A 172 29.68 13.72 -18.97
C ALA A 172 31.05 13.11 -19.26
N GLN A 173 31.16 12.38 -20.36
CA GLN A 173 32.45 11.95 -20.91
C GLN A 173 33.28 13.19 -21.18
N VAL A 174 34.19 13.48 -20.25
CA VAL A 174 35.25 14.47 -20.51
C VAL A 174 36.15 13.85 -21.58
N THR A 175 35.86 14.19 -22.80
CA THR A 175 36.79 13.92 -23.94
C THR A 175 38.07 14.71 -23.69
N ALA A 176 39.15 14.01 -23.39
CA ALA A 176 40.47 14.60 -23.32
C ALA A 176 40.80 15.31 -24.66
N PRO A 177 41.36 16.52 -24.63
CA PRO A 177 41.77 17.20 -25.85
C PRO A 177 42.91 16.41 -26.57
N PRO A 178 42.95 16.37 -27.91
CA PRO A 178 44.01 15.69 -28.63
C PRO A 178 45.35 16.37 -28.32
N LEU A 179 46.37 15.54 -28.04
CA LEU A 179 47.75 16.01 -27.90
C LEU A 179 48.18 16.56 -29.29
N ALA A 180 48.59 17.82 -29.32
CA ALA A 180 49.18 18.46 -30.49
C ALA A 180 50.58 17.89 -30.75
N PRO A 181 51.02 17.85 -32.03
CA PRO A 181 52.30 17.27 -32.46
C PRO A 181 53.52 18.06 -32.03
#